data_b95667eb4eb5a5a204c0bac4e6c818b3
#
_entry.id   b95667eb4eb5a5a204c0bac4e6c818b3
#
_cell.length_a   1.000
_cell.length_b   1.000
_cell.length_c   1.000
_cell.angle_alpha   90.00
_cell.angle_beta   90.00
_cell.angle_gamma   90.00
#
_symmetry.space_group_name_H-M   'P 1'
#
loop_
_entity.id
_entity.type
_entity.pdbx_description
1 polymer ?
#
loop_
_entity_poly.entity_id
_entity_poly.type
_entity_poly.pdbx_seq_one_letter_code
_entity_poly.pdbx_strand_id
1 'polypeptide(L)'
;HITRQSLRMALLDQLGGATMVQWGHQLINVEPCADGTMALRFQVDGAIKNATADLVVGADGVRSAVRRLVLGEESNPLRYLGCIVILGICPLAAIDVVDRTLLDSATVFQTANGIERIYVMPFTKDSVMWQLSFPMPEDEAKALSGKGSGALKEEACKRTQWHAPIPQIVGATAEALISGYPVYDRALFKPSMLAKFGAVTLIGDAAHPMS
;
A
#
# COMPACT_ATOMS: atom_id res chain seq x y z
N HIS A 1 -7.26 -7.81 -15.46
CA HIS A 1 -6.81 -7.59 -14.09
C HIS A 1 -5.79 -8.63 -13.66
N ILE A 2 -4.78 -8.21 -12.93
CA ILE A 2 -3.81 -9.09 -12.27
C ILE A 2 -3.73 -8.72 -10.78
N THR A 3 -3.75 -9.69 -9.90
CA THR A 3 -3.57 -9.42 -8.47
C THR A 3 -2.14 -8.94 -8.20
N ARG A 4 -1.96 -8.09 -7.18
CA ARG A 4 -0.63 -7.58 -6.79
C ARG A 4 0.36 -8.73 -6.51
N GLN A 5 -0.10 -9.82 -5.89
CA GLN A 5 0.74 -10.98 -5.60
C GLN A 5 1.14 -11.72 -6.89
N SER A 6 0.22 -11.91 -7.83
CA SER A 6 0.53 -12.55 -9.11
C SER A 6 1.53 -11.72 -9.94
N LEU A 7 1.37 -10.39 -9.96
CA LEU A 7 2.34 -9.51 -10.60
C LEU A 7 3.71 -9.62 -9.95
N ARG A 8 3.78 -9.61 -8.62
CA ARG A 8 5.03 -9.79 -7.88
C ARG A 8 5.70 -11.12 -8.20
N MET A 9 4.96 -12.22 -8.26
CA MET A 9 5.51 -13.54 -8.63
C MET A 9 6.05 -13.54 -10.04
N ALA A 10 5.30 -13.00 -11.00
CA ALA A 10 5.77 -12.91 -12.39
C ALA A 10 7.07 -12.09 -12.52
N LEU A 11 7.21 -11.00 -11.76
CA LEU A 11 8.44 -10.21 -11.76
C LEU A 11 9.61 -10.97 -11.11
N LEU A 12 9.40 -11.70 -10.02
CA LEU A 12 10.42 -12.54 -9.38
C LEU A 12 10.91 -13.66 -10.32
N ASP A 13 9.98 -14.28 -11.06
CA ASP A 13 10.34 -15.32 -12.04
C ASP A 13 11.22 -14.74 -13.16
N GLN A 14 10.95 -13.52 -13.63
CA GLN A 14 11.78 -12.84 -14.63
C GLN A 14 13.17 -12.46 -14.11
N LEU A 15 13.36 -12.28 -12.81
CA LEU A 15 14.66 -12.04 -12.18
C LEU A 15 15.53 -13.30 -12.03
N GLY A 16 15.07 -14.47 -12.48
CA GLY A 16 15.79 -15.73 -12.27
C GLY A 16 15.45 -16.40 -10.92
N GLY A 17 14.32 -16.00 -10.34
CA GLY A 17 13.78 -16.57 -9.10
C GLY A 17 14.16 -15.81 -7.84
N ALA A 18 13.65 -16.30 -6.72
CA ALA A 18 13.78 -15.67 -5.40
C ALA A 18 15.23 -15.56 -4.89
N THR A 19 16.18 -16.26 -5.49
CA THR A 19 17.60 -16.26 -5.11
C THR A 19 18.30 -14.92 -5.38
N MET A 20 17.77 -14.12 -6.31
CA MET A 20 18.28 -12.78 -6.60
C MET A 20 17.84 -11.72 -5.57
N VAL A 21 16.89 -12.06 -4.69
CA VAL A 21 16.36 -11.16 -3.67
C VAL A 21 16.86 -11.61 -2.29
N GLN A 22 17.55 -10.72 -1.61
CA GLN A 22 17.99 -10.97 -0.23
C GLN A 22 16.88 -10.55 0.74
N TRP A 23 16.09 -11.51 1.18
CA TRP A 23 14.99 -11.30 2.13
C TRP A 23 15.51 -11.05 3.55
N GLY A 24 14.68 -10.39 4.37
CA GLY A 24 15.00 -10.13 5.79
C GLY A 24 16.09 -9.08 6.01
N HIS A 25 16.51 -8.35 4.97
CA HIS A 25 17.52 -7.30 5.07
C HIS A 25 16.84 -5.93 5.30
N GLN A 26 16.87 -5.44 6.54
CA GLN A 26 16.37 -4.12 6.90
C GLN A 26 17.51 -3.10 6.79
N LEU A 27 17.41 -2.17 5.84
CA LEU A 27 18.39 -1.09 5.70
C LEU A 27 18.29 -0.13 6.90
N ILE A 28 19.40 0.10 7.59
CA ILE A 28 19.48 0.97 8.77
C ILE A 28 20.43 2.15 8.59
N ASN A 29 21.34 2.11 7.62
CA ASN A 29 22.23 3.22 7.30
C ASN A 29 22.69 3.23 5.85
N VAL A 30 22.92 4.44 5.30
CA VAL A 30 23.47 4.71 3.97
C VAL A 30 24.42 5.89 4.06
N GLU A 31 25.68 5.69 3.69
CA GLU A 31 26.72 6.72 3.73
C GLU A 31 27.58 6.71 2.46
N PRO A 32 27.97 7.89 1.92
CA PRO A 32 28.90 7.96 0.81
C PRO A 32 30.32 7.59 1.26
N CYS A 33 31.02 6.80 0.43
CA CYS A 33 32.44 6.49 0.60
C CYS A 33 33.31 7.46 -0.19
N ALA A 34 34.60 7.54 0.17
CA ALA A 34 35.58 8.42 -0.49
C ALA A 34 35.86 8.04 -1.97
N ASP A 35 35.63 6.77 -2.33
CA ASP A 35 35.79 6.23 -3.67
C ASP A 35 34.55 6.43 -4.57
N GLY A 36 33.51 7.10 -4.07
CA GLY A 36 32.26 7.36 -4.78
C GLY A 36 31.20 6.25 -4.66
N THR A 37 31.52 5.14 -4.00
CA THR A 37 30.54 4.10 -3.67
C THR A 37 29.69 4.48 -2.46
N MET A 38 28.66 3.70 -2.15
CA MET A 38 27.80 3.86 -1.01
C MET A 38 28.01 2.70 -0.04
N ALA A 39 28.31 3.01 1.24
CA ALA A 39 28.32 2.05 2.33
C ALA A 39 26.89 1.85 2.84
N LEU A 40 26.47 0.60 2.93
CA LEU A 40 25.15 0.19 3.39
C LEU A 40 25.27 -0.67 4.65
N ARG A 41 24.38 -0.43 5.61
CA ARG A 41 24.27 -1.28 6.80
C ARG A 41 22.86 -1.83 6.90
N PHE A 42 22.77 -3.13 7.06
CA PHE A 42 21.51 -3.85 7.20
C PHE A 42 21.44 -4.56 8.55
N GLN A 43 20.25 -4.58 9.12
CA GLN A 43 19.93 -5.52 10.19
C GLN A 43 19.31 -6.76 9.57
N VAL A 44 19.89 -7.93 9.91
CA VAL A 44 19.49 -9.24 9.38
C VAL A 44 19.53 -10.24 10.53
N ASP A 45 18.40 -10.79 10.92
CA ASP A 45 18.28 -11.78 12.02
C ASP A 45 19.00 -11.36 13.32
N GLY A 46 18.90 -10.08 13.68
CA GLY A 46 19.52 -9.49 14.86
C GLY A 46 21.00 -9.11 14.71
N ALA A 47 21.66 -9.46 13.59
CA ALA A 47 23.04 -9.12 13.29
C ALA A 47 23.14 -7.93 12.31
N ILE A 48 24.29 -7.25 12.35
CA ILE A 48 24.60 -6.18 11.38
C ILE A 48 25.38 -6.79 10.22
N LYS A 49 24.90 -6.57 9.00
CA LYS A 49 25.61 -6.85 7.75
C LYS A 49 25.95 -5.56 7.03
N ASN A 50 27.17 -5.48 6.51
CA ASN A 50 27.65 -4.38 5.69
C ASN A 50 27.71 -4.79 4.22
N ALA A 51 27.45 -3.85 3.33
CA ALA A 51 27.62 -3.98 1.90
C ALA A 51 28.07 -2.66 1.30
N THR A 52 28.60 -2.69 0.09
CA THR A 52 28.88 -1.52 -0.73
C THR A 52 28.13 -1.62 -2.04
N ALA A 53 27.78 -0.46 -2.63
CA ALA A 53 27.09 -0.39 -3.92
C ALA A 53 27.55 0.85 -4.69
N ASP A 54 27.62 0.73 -6.02
CA ASP A 54 27.90 1.86 -6.92
C ASP A 54 26.68 2.77 -7.04
N LEU A 55 25.48 2.22 -6.87
CA LEU A 55 24.20 2.96 -6.90
C LEU A 55 23.21 2.36 -5.93
N VAL A 56 22.52 3.20 -5.18
CA VAL A 56 21.39 2.82 -4.31
C VAL A 56 20.09 3.35 -4.89
N VAL A 57 19.15 2.46 -5.15
CA VAL A 57 17.82 2.81 -5.63
C VAL A 57 16.79 2.52 -4.55
N GLY A 58 16.25 3.57 -3.92
CA GLY A 58 15.16 3.43 -2.96
C GLY A 58 13.82 3.23 -3.67
N ALA A 59 13.28 2.01 -3.58
CA ALA A 59 12.00 1.59 -4.13
C ALA A 59 11.07 1.02 -3.04
N ASP A 60 11.25 1.48 -1.81
CA ASP A 60 10.72 0.93 -0.57
C ASP A 60 9.44 1.63 -0.07
N GLY A 61 8.71 2.29 -1.00
CA GLY A 61 7.36 2.77 -0.81
C GLY A 61 7.24 4.07 0.00
N VAL A 62 6.01 4.47 0.33
CA VAL A 62 5.71 5.75 1.01
C VAL A 62 6.42 5.90 2.37
N ARG A 63 6.75 4.79 3.04
CA ARG A 63 7.51 4.77 4.31
C ARG A 63 9.01 4.51 4.10
N SER A 64 9.54 4.86 2.94
CA SER A 64 10.91 4.62 2.50
C SER A 64 11.96 4.89 3.58
N ALA A 65 12.72 3.85 3.92
CA ALA A 65 13.89 3.95 4.78
C ALA A 65 15.04 4.68 4.09
N VAL A 66 15.26 4.42 2.79
CA VAL A 66 16.27 5.14 2.00
C VAL A 66 15.98 6.63 2.02
N ARG A 67 14.73 7.04 1.71
CA ARG A 67 14.34 8.47 1.73
C ARG A 67 14.59 9.11 3.09
N ARG A 68 14.20 8.46 4.16
CA ARG A 68 14.39 8.93 5.52
C ARG A 68 15.88 9.11 5.88
N LEU A 69 16.71 8.14 5.52
CA LEU A 69 18.14 8.16 5.82
C LEU A 69 18.88 9.27 5.05
N VAL A 70 18.45 9.55 3.80
CA VAL A 70 19.15 10.55 2.96
C VAL A 70 18.58 11.96 3.08
N LEU A 71 17.26 12.11 3.29
CA LEU A 71 16.62 13.43 3.37
C LEU A 71 16.37 13.90 4.82
N GLY A 72 16.35 12.97 5.77
CA GLY A 72 15.91 13.22 7.15
C GLY A 72 14.37 13.18 7.27
N GLU A 73 13.86 12.71 8.39
CA GLU A 73 12.42 12.61 8.65
C GLU A 73 11.76 14.00 8.73
N GLU A 74 12.39 14.93 9.40
CA GLU A 74 11.87 16.30 9.60
C GLU A 74 11.75 17.09 8.28
N SER A 75 12.63 16.81 7.33
CA SER A 75 12.63 17.50 6.02
C SER A 75 11.49 17.04 5.10
N ASN A 76 10.91 15.87 5.37
CA ASN A 76 9.91 15.29 4.51
C ASN A 76 8.99 14.31 5.24
N PRO A 77 8.20 14.78 6.22
CA PRO A 77 7.34 13.94 7.04
C PRO A 77 6.22 13.31 6.22
N LEU A 78 5.67 12.22 6.74
CA LEU A 78 4.39 11.69 6.28
C LEU A 78 3.30 12.73 6.54
N ARG A 79 2.43 12.93 5.56
CA ARG A 79 1.28 13.82 5.62
C ARG A 79 0.01 12.98 5.57
N TYR A 80 -0.78 13.06 6.64
CA TYR A 80 -2.09 12.43 6.67
C TYR A 80 -3.06 13.14 5.73
N LEU A 81 -3.82 12.38 4.93
CA LEU A 81 -4.72 12.93 3.91
C LEU A 81 -6.16 13.15 4.41
N GLY A 82 -6.40 13.01 5.70
CA GLY A 82 -7.72 13.25 6.29
C GLY A 82 -8.72 12.13 6.07
N CYS A 83 -8.28 10.96 5.61
CA CYS A 83 -9.20 9.85 5.33
C CYS A 83 -8.62 8.48 5.69
N ILE A 84 -9.53 7.54 5.92
CA ILE A 84 -9.25 6.12 6.02
C ILE A 84 -9.77 5.39 4.80
N VAL A 85 -9.09 4.32 4.44
CA VAL A 85 -9.52 3.35 3.42
C VAL A 85 -9.79 2.02 4.10
N ILE A 86 -10.95 1.43 3.83
CA ILE A 86 -11.28 0.03 4.15
C ILE A 86 -11.47 -0.71 2.85
N LEU A 87 -10.85 -1.86 2.72
CA LEU A 87 -10.94 -2.70 1.52
C LEU A 87 -11.19 -4.15 1.88
N GLY A 88 -11.88 -4.85 0.99
CA GLY A 88 -12.19 -6.26 1.15
C GLY A 88 -12.26 -6.99 -0.18
N ILE A 89 -12.07 -8.31 -0.12
CA ILE A 89 -12.21 -9.21 -1.25
C ILE A 89 -13.41 -10.11 -0.98
N CYS A 90 -14.45 -10.00 -1.82
CA CYS A 90 -15.68 -10.75 -1.68
C CYS A 90 -15.77 -11.85 -2.76
N PRO A 91 -15.85 -13.14 -2.39
CA PRO A 91 -16.17 -14.19 -3.34
C PRO A 91 -17.57 -13.99 -3.91
N LEU A 92 -17.74 -14.09 -5.23
CA LEU A 92 -19.05 -13.93 -5.90
C LEU A 92 -20.05 -14.98 -5.43
N ALA A 93 -19.60 -16.18 -5.07
CA ALA A 93 -20.44 -17.26 -4.55
C ALA A 93 -21.07 -16.92 -3.17
N ALA A 94 -20.52 -15.98 -2.43
CA ALA A 94 -21.04 -15.54 -1.14
C ALA A 94 -22.16 -14.48 -1.25
N ILE A 95 -22.42 -13.99 -2.46
CA ILE A 95 -23.40 -12.91 -2.70
C ILE A 95 -24.65 -13.50 -3.34
N ASP A 96 -25.75 -13.38 -2.65
CA ASP A 96 -27.08 -13.68 -3.20
C ASP A 96 -27.66 -12.38 -3.79
N VAL A 97 -27.41 -12.16 -5.08
CA VAL A 97 -27.85 -10.96 -5.81
C VAL A 97 -28.67 -11.39 -7.04
N VAL A 98 -29.84 -10.82 -7.17
CA VAL A 98 -30.76 -11.10 -8.29
C VAL A 98 -30.19 -10.59 -9.61
N ASP A 99 -29.54 -9.43 -9.60
CA ASP A 99 -28.89 -8.85 -10.78
C ASP A 99 -27.36 -8.85 -10.61
N ARG A 100 -26.68 -9.65 -11.41
CA ARG A 100 -25.23 -9.80 -11.43
C ARG A 100 -24.52 -8.99 -12.51
N THR A 101 -25.22 -8.14 -13.23
CA THR A 101 -24.62 -7.38 -14.34
C THR A 101 -23.51 -6.44 -13.89
N LEU A 102 -23.55 -6.00 -12.63
CA LEU A 102 -22.49 -5.17 -12.00
C LEU A 102 -21.36 -6.01 -11.37
N LEU A 103 -21.50 -7.33 -11.32
CA LEU A 103 -20.55 -8.25 -10.68
C LEU A 103 -19.88 -9.19 -11.71
N ASP A 104 -19.87 -8.80 -12.97
CA ASP A 104 -19.13 -9.49 -14.00
C ASP A 104 -17.60 -9.35 -13.79
N SER A 105 -16.81 -10.09 -14.53
CA SER A 105 -15.34 -10.06 -14.43
C SER A 105 -14.70 -8.88 -15.15
N ALA A 106 -15.47 -7.94 -15.67
CA ALA A 106 -15.01 -6.83 -16.52
C ALA A 106 -15.39 -5.46 -15.98
N THR A 107 -16.56 -5.34 -15.32
CA THR A 107 -17.12 -4.05 -14.92
C THR A 107 -16.50 -3.54 -13.61
N VAL A 108 -16.11 -2.28 -13.63
CA VAL A 108 -15.75 -1.50 -12.44
C VAL A 108 -16.83 -0.47 -12.21
N PHE A 109 -17.40 -0.40 -11.02
CA PHE A 109 -18.37 0.65 -10.69
C PHE A 109 -17.99 1.39 -9.42
N GLN A 110 -18.47 2.62 -9.31
CA GLN A 110 -18.22 3.50 -8.18
C GLN A 110 -19.51 4.18 -7.76
N THR A 111 -19.70 4.27 -6.45
CA THR A 111 -20.77 5.05 -5.83
C THR A 111 -20.17 6.02 -4.82
N ALA A 112 -20.68 7.25 -4.80
CA ALA A 112 -20.27 8.30 -3.88
C ALA A 112 -21.48 9.16 -3.49
N ASN A 113 -21.47 9.66 -2.23
CA ASN A 113 -22.49 10.57 -1.70
C ASN A 113 -21.94 11.98 -1.42
N GLY A 114 -20.76 12.30 -1.93
CA GLY A 114 -20.07 13.59 -1.71
C GLY A 114 -19.13 13.60 -0.50
N ILE A 115 -19.24 12.61 0.40
CA ILE A 115 -18.39 12.45 1.60
C ILE A 115 -17.66 11.12 1.55
N GLU A 116 -18.39 10.07 1.25
CA GLU A 116 -17.92 8.70 1.20
C GLU A 116 -17.93 8.18 -0.22
N ARG A 117 -16.99 7.34 -0.55
CA ARG A 117 -16.88 6.71 -1.86
C ARG A 117 -16.54 5.23 -1.69
N ILE A 118 -17.30 4.37 -2.37
CA ILE A 118 -16.94 2.99 -2.59
C ILE A 118 -16.73 2.74 -4.08
N TYR A 119 -15.69 2.00 -4.43
CA TYR A 119 -15.60 1.41 -5.74
C TYR A 119 -15.44 -0.10 -5.63
N VAL A 120 -15.95 -0.80 -6.63
CA VAL A 120 -15.93 -2.27 -6.73
C VAL A 120 -15.36 -2.64 -8.09
N MET A 121 -14.43 -3.58 -8.09
CA MET A 121 -13.75 -4.03 -9.29
C MET A 121 -13.53 -5.54 -9.27
N PRO A 122 -13.42 -6.20 -10.42
CA PRO A 122 -13.03 -7.59 -10.50
C PRO A 122 -11.66 -7.80 -9.86
N PHE A 123 -11.54 -8.83 -9.01
CA PHE A 123 -10.26 -9.23 -8.42
C PHE A 123 -9.73 -10.50 -9.05
N THR A 124 -10.59 -11.52 -9.12
CA THR A 124 -10.39 -12.73 -9.92
C THR A 124 -11.67 -13.00 -10.72
N LYS A 125 -11.72 -14.08 -11.49
CA LYS A 125 -12.95 -14.50 -12.19
C LYS A 125 -14.11 -14.81 -11.23
N ASP A 126 -13.82 -15.14 -9.96
CA ASP A 126 -14.79 -15.60 -8.97
C ASP A 126 -14.89 -14.65 -7.75
N SER A 127 -14.26 -13.48 -7.80
CA SER A 127 -14.28 -12.53 -6.69
C SER A 127 -14.17 -11.09 -7.14
N VAL A 128 -14.72 -10.18 -6.34
CA VAL A 128 -14.59 -8.74 -6.48
C VAL A 128 -13.82 -8.17 -5.31
N MET A 129 -13.05 -7.12 -5.58
CA MET A 129 -12.45 -6.26 -4.56
C MET A 129 -13.28 -4.99 -4.45
N TRP A 130 -13.56 -4.57 -3.23
CA TRP A 130 -14.16 -3.27 -2.96
C TRP A 130 -13.25 -2.42 -2.09
N GLN A 131 -13.35 -1.11 -2.26
CA GLN A 131 -12.63 -0.13 -1.47
C GLN A 131 -13.56 1.01 -1.08
N LEU A 132 -13.78 1.17 0.20
CA LEU A 132 -14.52 2.27 0.81
C LEU A 132 -13.52 3.30 1.35
N SER A 133 -13.69 4.56 1.02
CA SER A 133 -12.92 5.67 1.55
C SER A 133 -13.83 6.75 2.11
N PHE A 134 -13.47 7.31 3.27
CA PHE A 134 -14.23 8.37 3.92
C PHE A 134 -13.34 9.23 4.83
N PRO A 135 -13.72 10.50 5.09
CA PRO A 135 -13.01 11.36 6.00
C PRO A 135 -13.05 10.84 7.43
N MET A 136 -11.92 10.91 8.13
CA MET A 136 -11.81 10.57 9.55
C MET A 136 -10.60 11.30 10.15
N PRO A 137 -10.66 11.77 11.41
CA PRO A 137 -9.47 12.28 12.11
C PRO A 137 -8.38 11.20 12.23
N GLU A 138 -7.11 11.62 12.21
CA GLU A 138 -5.98 10.69 12.15
C GLU A 138 -5.96 9.68 13.30
N ASP A 139 -6.18 10.15 14.53
CA ASP A 139 -6.15 9.30 15.72
C ASP A 139 -7.30 8.28 15.73
N GLU A 140 -8.49 8.69 15.25
CA GLU A 140 -9.62 7.77 15.11
C GLU A 140 -9.35 6.73 14.02
N ALA A 141 -8.77 7.13 12.89
CA ALA A 141 -8.41 6.22 11.79
C ALA A 141 -7.35 5.20 12.23
N LYS A 142 -6.33 5.63 12.99
CA LYS A 142 -5.34 4.73 13.61
C LYS A 142 -5.99 3.78 14.61
N ALA A 143 -6.86 4.30 15.49
CA ALA A 143 -7.56 3.49 16.48
C ALA A 143 -8.47 2.44 15.83
N LEU A 144 -9.24 2.81 14.80
CA LEU A 144 -10.10 1.90 14.06
C LEU A 144 -9.28 0.81 13.36
N SER A 145 -8.21 1.19 12.65
CA SER A 145 -7.30 0.25 12.00
C SER A 145 -6.65 -0.72 13.02
N GLY A 146 -6.30 -0.23 14.20
CA GLY A 146 -5.70 -1.02 15.28
C GLY A 146 -6.65 -2.02 15.95
N LYS A 147 -7.96 -1.82 15.85
CA LYS A 147 -8.98 -2.75 16.38
C LYS A 147 -9.14 -4.02 15.54
N GLY A 148 -8.57 -4.05 14.34
CA GLY A 148 -8.56 -5.22 13.45
C GLY A 148 -9.78 -5.31 12.53
N SER A 149 -9.82 -6.40 11.76
CA SER A 149 -10.73 -6.60 10.63
C SER A 149 -12.22 -6.63 10.99
N GLY A 150 -12.57 -7.14 12.17
CA GLY A 150 -13.96 -7.15 12.64
C GLY A 150 -14.53 -5.74 12.80
N ALA A 151 -13.79 -4.84 13.48
CA ALA A 151 -14.20 -3.45 13.65
C ALA A 151 -14.23 -2.69 12.30
N LEU A 152 -13.30 -2.98 11.41
CA LEU A 152 -13.30 -2.41 10.06
C LEU A 152 -14.52 -2.86 9.26
N LYS A 153 -14.92 -4.14 9.37
CA LYS A 153 -16.12 -4.67 8.74
C LYS A 153 -17.37 -4.01 9.28
N GLU A 154 -17.51 -3.91 10.60
CA GLU A 154 -18.64 -3.27 11.24
C GLU A 154 -18.81 -1.82 10.76
N GLU A 155 -17.73 -1.03 10.75
CA GLU A 155 -17.75 0.34 10.28
C GLU A 155 -18.09 0.43 8.78
N ALA A 156 -17.55 -0.46 7.95
CA ALA A 156 -17.88 -0.52 6.54
C ALA A 156 -19.35 -0.85 6.30
N CYS A 157 -19.90 -1.87 6.97
CA CYS A 157 -21.31 -2.23 6.87
C CYS A 157 -22.25 -1.09 7.31
N LYS A 158 -21.89 -0.37 8.37
CA LYS A 158 -22.65 0.78 8.86
C LYS A 158 -22.74 1.90 7.81
N ARG A 159 -21.64 2.18 7.11
CA ARG A 159 -21.55 3.29 6.13
C ARG A 159 -22.09 2.96 4.75
N THR A 160 -22.16 1.69 4.40
CA THR A 160 -22.53 1.27 3.05
C THR A 160 -23.96 0.77 2.92
N GLN A 161 -24.88 1.23 3.76
CA GLN A 161 -26.31 0.94 3.67
C GLN A 161 -26.98 1.72 2.49
N TRP A 162 -26.38 1.57 1.31
CA TRP A 162 -26.80 2.26 0.09
C TRP A 162 -27.66 1.34 -0.78
N HIS A 163 -27.59 1.48 -2.09
CA HIS A 163 -28.30 0.63 -3.03
C HIS A 163 -27.60 -0.74 -3.23
N ALA A 164 -28.35 -1.74 -3.64
CA ALA A 164 -27.78 -3.03 -4.09
C ALA A 164 -26.80 -2.80 -5.28
N PRO A 165 -25.74 -3.58 -5.38
CA PRO A 165 -25.38 -4.72 -4.54
C PRO A 165 -24.38 -4.39 -3.42
N ILE A 166 -24.19 -3.12 -3.05
CA ILE A 166 -23.14 -2.67 -2.13
C ILE A 166 -23.27 -3.33 -0.74
N PRO A 167 -24.43 -3.25 -0.04
CA PRO A 167 -24.57 -3.86 1.29
C PRO A 167 -24.33 -5.36 1.26
N GLN A 168 -24.75 -6.04 0.19
CA GLN A 168 -24.56 -7.49 0.03
C GLN A 168 -23.08 -7.84 -0.12
N ILE A 169 -22.34 -7.10 -0.95
CA ILE A 169 -20.90 -7.30 -1.16
C ILE A 169 -20.14 -7.12 0.16
N VAL A 170 -20.36 -6.00 0.84
CA VAL A 170 -19.63 -5.67 2.07
C VAL A 170 -20.00 -6.65 3.18
N GLY A 171 -21.30 -6.94 3.36
CA GLY A 171 -21.80 -7.86 4.37
C GLY A 171 -21.32 -9.31 4.18
N ALA A 172 -21.28 -9.80 2.94
CA ALA A 172 -20.83 -11.15 2.61
C ALA A 172 -19.30 -11.32 2.69
N THR A 173 -18.52 -10.23 2.73
CA THR A 173 -17.07 -10.31 2.83
C THR A 173 -16.64 -10.85 4.19
N ALA A 174 -15.87 -11.95 4.21
CA ALA A 174 -15.33 -12.50 5.45
C ALA A 174 -14.33 -11.53 6.11
N GLU A 175 -14.33 -11.43 7.43
CA GLU A 175 -13.46 -10.51 8.17
C GLU A 175 -11.97 -10.70 7.83
N ALA A 176 -11.52 -11.96 7.69
CA ALA A 176 -10.13 -12.27 7.33
C ALA A 176 -9.71 -11.70 5.96
N LEU A 177 -10.67 -11.31 5.12
CA LEU A 177 -10.45 -10.72 3.80
C LEU A 177 -10.62 -9.19 3.81
N ILE A 178 -10.75 -8.59 4.98
CA ILE A 178 -10.90 -7.13 5.16
C ILE A 178 -9.65 -6.55 5.80
N SER A 179 -9.20 -5.43 5.26
CA SER A 179 -8.15 -4.61 5.84
C SER A 179 -8.48 -3.13 5.70
N GLY A 180 -7.84 -2.29 6.50
CA GLY A 180 -8.05 -0.85 6.42
C GLY A 180 -6.91 -0.10 7.08
N TYR A 181 -6.65 1.10 6.57
CA TYR A 181 -5.54 1.92 7.02
C TYR A 181 -5.79 3.41 6.77
N PRO A 182 -5.25 4.28 7.64
CA PRO A 182 -5.21 5.71 7.38
C PRO A 182 -4.31 6.01 6.17
N VAL A 183 -4.74 6.94 5.34
CA VAL A 183 -4.05 7.26 4.08
C VAL A 183 -3.04 8.38 4.31
N TYR A 184 -1.82 8.15 3.82
CA TYR A 184 -0.71 9.10 3.90
C TYR A 184 -0.09 9.32 2.53
N ASP A 185 0.43 10.52 2.34
CA ASP A 185 1.37 10.83 1.28
C ASP A 185 2.65 11.49 1.84
N ARG A 186 3.50 11.95 0.94
CA ARG A 186 4.65 12.81 1.25
C ARG A 186 4.72 13.95 0.25
N ALA A 187 5.14 15.11 0.69
CA ALA A 187 5.43 16.21 -0.22
C ALA A 187 6.54 15.82 -1.21
N LEU A 188 6.49 16.39 -2.39
CA LEU A 188 7.58 16.27 -3.37
C LEU A 188 8.85 16.89 -2.77
N PHE A 189 9.98 16.25 -2.97
CA PHE A 189 11.28 16.80 -2.61
C PHE A 189 12.00 17.36 -3.84
N LYS A 190 12.92 18.29 -3.62
CA LYS A 190 13.75 18.83 -4.70
C LYS A 190 14.87 17.84 -5.03
N PRO A 191 15.10 17.47 -6.30
CA PRO A 191 16.18 16.54 -6.69
C PRO A 191 17.55 16.93 -6.14
N SER A 192 17.83 18.24 -6.00
CA SER A 192 19.07 18.76 -5.42
C SER A 192 19.32 18.31 -3.97
N MET A 193 18.28 17.88 -3.24
CA MET A 193 18.44 17.35 -1.88
C MET A 193 19.15 15.98 -1.86
N LEU A 194 19.10 15.22 -2.95
CA LEU A 194 19.83 13.96 -3.10
C LEU A 194 21.26 14.17 -3.59
N ALA A 195 21.58 15.31 -4.19
CA ALA A 195 22.86 15.55 -4.84
C ALA A 195 24.09 15.32 -3.94
N LYS A 196 23.96 15.59 -2.64
CA LYS A 196 25.02 15.36 -1.64
C LYS A 196 25.36 13.87 -1.41
N PHE A 197 24.46 12.96 -1.80
CA PHE A 197 24.68 11.52 -1.69
C PHE A 197 25.21 10.89 -2.99
N GLY A 198 25.32 11.67 -4.10
CA GLY A 198 25.90 11.22 -5.36
C GLY A 198 25.18 10.03 -5.99
N ALA A 199 25.45 8.86 -5.47
CA ALA A 199 24.97 7.58 -6.03
C ALA A 199 23.69 7.04 -5.35
N VAL A 200 22.74 7.91 -4.99
CA VAL A 200 21.42 7.52 -4.45
C VAL A 200 20.30 8.12 -5.27
N THR A 201 19.30 7.32 -5.61
CA THR A 201 18.06 7.78 -6.23
C THR A 201 16.83 7.12 -5.57
N LEU A 202 15.66 7.72 -5.80
CA LEU A 202 14.37 7.21 -5.31
C LEU A 202 13.44 7.00 -6.50
N ILE A 203 12.59 5.97 -6.46
CA ILE A 203 11.59 5.67 -7.49
C ILE A 203 10.25 5.28 -6.86
N GLY A 204 9.17 5.32 -7.66
CA GLY A 204 7.83 4.96 -7.22
C GLY A 204 7.38 5.78 -6.00
N ASP A 205 6.64 5.15 -5.08
CA ASP A 205 6.12 5.82 -3.87
C ASP A 205 7.21 6.29 -2.89
N ALA A 206 8.43 5.77 -3.00
CA ALA A 206 9.56 6.32 -2.24
C ALA A 206 9.92 7.73 -2.72
N ALA A 207 9.77 8.01 -4.01
CA ALA A 207 10.02 9.32 -4.60
C ALA A 207 8.78 10.23 -4.55
N HIS A 208 7.63 9.74 -5.00
CA HIS A 208 6.42 10.52 -5.25
C HIS A 208 5.16 9.68 -5.02
N PRO A 209 4.80 9.38 -3.74
CA PRO A 209 3.59 8.63 -3.47
C PRO A 209 2.38 9.37 -4.07
N MET A 210 1.52 8.61 -4.74
CA MET A 210 0.27 9.09 -5.30
C MET A 210 -0.90 8.50 -4.51
N SER A 211 -1.83 9.34 -4.11
CA SER A 211 -3.03 9.01 -3.36
C SER A 211 -4.29 9.47 -4.09
#